data_41feb7ded64bb1041f5434c5cf2fc59c
#
_entry.id   41feb7ded64bb1041f5434c5cf2fc59c
#
_cell.length_a   1.000
_cell.length_b   1.000
_cell.length_c   1.000
_cell.angle_alpha   90.00
_cell.angle_beta   90.00
_cell.angle_gamma   90.00
#
_symmetry.space_group_name_H-M   'P 1'
#
loop_
_entity.id
_entity.type
_entity.pdbx_description
1 polymer ?
#
loop_
_entity_poly.entity_id
_entity_poly.type
_entity_poly.pdbx_seq_one_letter_code
_entity_poly.pdbx_strand_id
1 'polypeptide(L)'
;MPPLPLSPYAVQKLTCEYYIQSFYRAYGLEGVCLRYFNIFGPRQAADSPYSGVIAQFTFKMMVGETPTIFGDGLTSRDFNFIDNAVSANLLACLAPSEVATGRVFNIGTGKSHTLNEVYAAIAEQLGFPNKPNYGPPREGDIKHSLANIDRARNELGYQPRAHFHEGLRKTVAWYLEEKLKKEPVGLKG
;
A
#
# COMPACT_ATOMS: atom_id res chain seq x y z
N MET A 1 -7.42 19.54 8.68
CA MET A 1 -8.47 18.90 9.51
C MET A 1 -7.78 18.01 10.54
N PRO A 2 -8.11 18.07 11.83
CA PRO A 2 -7.52 17.20 12.83
C PRO A 2 -7.83 15.74 12.54
N PRO A 3 -6.92 14.80 12.87
CA PRO A 3 -7.17 13.38 12.72
C PRO A 3 -8.36 12.92 13.58
N LEU A 4 -9.25 12.11 13.02
CA LEU A 4 -10.38 11.49 13.71
C LEU A 4 -10.25 9.96 13.56
N PRO A 5 -9.58 9.25 14.49
CA PRO A 5 -9.41 7.81 14.40
C PRO A 5 -10.73 7.08 14.66
N LEU A 6 -11.12 6.20 13.73
CA LEU A 6 -12.39 5.44 13.78
C LEU A 6 -12.19 3.98 14.21
N SER A 7 -10.98 3.58 14.58
CA SER A 7 -10.69 2.21 15.02
C SER A 7 -9.59 2.19 16.08
N PRO A 8 -9.50 1.15 16.93
CA PRO A 8 -8.39 0.98 17.87
C PRO A 8 -7.02 1.03 17.20
N TYR A 9 -6.89 0.44 16.02
CA TYR A 9 -5.66 0.51 15.21
C TYR A 9 -5.31 1.95 14.84
N ALA A 10 -6.28 2.74 14.38
CA ALA A 10 -6.05 4.14 14.02
C ALA A 10 -5.67 4.99 15.23
N VAL A 11 -6.28 4.74 16.40
CA VAL A 11 -5.89 5.38 17.68
C VAL A 11 -4.45 5.07 18.02
N GLN A 12 -4.05 3.79 17.96
CA GLN A 12 -2.69 3.36 18.25
C GLN A 12 -1.66 4.05 17.32
N LYS A 13 -1.95 4.11 16.02
CA LYS A 13 -1.06 4.79 15.06
C LYS A 13 -0.95 6.29 15.32
N LEU A 14 -2.04 6.95 15.63
CA LEU A 14 -2.04 8.38 15.98
C LEU A 14 -1.27 8.64 17.29
N THR A 15 -1.39 7.74 18.27
CA THR A 15 -0.63 7.83 19.52
C THR A 15 0.88 7.80 19.28
N CYS A 16 1.36 6.93 18.36
CA CYS A 16 2.78 6.90 17.98
C CYS A 16 3.26 8.26 17.44
N GLU A 17 2.44 8.95 16.65
CA GLU A 17 2.79 10.29 16.14
C GLU A 17 2.92 11.30 17.28
N TYR A 18 1.97 11.29 18.24
CA TYR A 18 2.04 12.17 19.41
C TYR A 18 3.25 11.86 20.30
N TYR A 19 3.64 10.60 20.46
CA TYR A 19 4.87 10.24 21.17
C TYR A 19 6.09 10.84 20.50
N ILE A 20 6.28 10.67 19.19
CA ILE A 20 7.42 11.25 18.47
C ILE A 20 7.46 12.76 18.63
N GLN A 21 6.33 13.44 18.50
CA GLN A 21 6.25 14.90 18.70
C GLN A 21 6.56 15.32 20.13
N SER A 22 6.10 14.55 21.13
CA SER A 22 6.36 14.83 22.55
C SER A 22 7.83 14.61 22.92
N PHE A 23 8.44 13.53 22.41
CA PHE A 23 9.85 13.26 22.63
C PHE A 23 10.75 14.33 22.00
N TYR A 24 10.38 14.82 20.84
CA TYR A 24 11.06 15.98 20.24
C TYR A 24 11.01 17.20 21.15
N ARG A 25 9.82 17.55 21.65
CA ARG A 25 9.63 18.76 22.49
C ARG A 25 10.32 18.64 23.84
N ALA A 26 10.27 17.47 24.45
CA ALA A 26 10.78 17.24 25.81
C ALA A 26 12.27 16.93 25.84
N TYR A 27 12.80 16.24 24.85
CA TYR A 27 14.14 15.67 24.87
C TYR A 27 14.98 15.99 23.63
N GLY A 28 14.44 16.74 22.68
CA GLY A 28 15.17 17.07 21.44
C GLY A 28 15.36 15.90 20.49
N LEU A 29 14.58 14.78 20.67
CA LEU A 29 14.69 13.61 19.78
C LEU A 29 14.25 13.98 18.36
N GLU A 30 15.17 13.93 17.42
CA GLU A 30 14.89 14.16 16.02
C GLU A 30 14.15 12.94 15.42
N GLY A 31 12.85 13.09 15.17
CA GLY A 31 12.00 12.04 14.64
C GLY A 31 10.96 12.60 13.67
N VAL A 32 10.66 11.84 12.62
CA VAL A 32 9.66 12.16 11.60
C VAL A 32 8.65 11.02 11.49
N CYS A 33 7.38 11.36 11.25
CA CYS A 33 6.33 10.37 11.05
C CYS A 33 5.91 10.34 9.57
N LEU A 34 5.99 9.16 8.96
CA LEU A 34 5.52 8.92 7.60
C LEU A 34 4.25 8.06 7.65
N ARG A 35 3.11 8.64 7.25
CA ARG A 35 1.83 7.93 7.12
C ARG A 35 1.76 7.28 5.75
N TYR A 36 2.05 5.99 5.68
CA TYR A 36 1.96 5.24 4.42
C TYR A 36 0.51 4.93 4.08
N PHE A 37 0.13 5.25 2.84
CA PHE A 37 -1.08 4.74 2.22
C PHE A 37 -0.79 3.35 1.65
N ASN A 38 -1.80 2.62 1.21
CA ASN A 38 -1.75 1.19 0.88
C ASN A 38 -0.50 0.75 0.11
N ILE A 39 0.57 0.40 0.81
CA ILE A 39 1.83 -0.05 0.20
C ILE A 39 1.66 -1.43 -0.40
N PHE A 40 2.19 -1.62 -1.59
CA PHE A 40 2.29 -2.89 -2.27
C PHE A 40 3.62 -3.04 -3.01
N GLY A 41 4.00 -4.28 -3.32
CA GLY A 41 5.23 -4.55 -4.04
C GLY A 41 5.67 -6.00 -3.94
N PRO A 42 6.80 -6.36 -4.58
CA PRO A 42 7.46 -7.64 -4.42
C PRO A 42 7.69 -8.00 -2.94
N ARG A 43 7.70 -9.29 -2.63
CA ARG A 43 7.92 -9.86 -1.28
C ARG A 43 6.80 -9.61 -0.27
N GLN A 44 5.68 -9.03 -0.66
CA GLN A 44 4.53 -8.96 0.23
C GLN A 44 3.93 -10.36 0.39
N ALA A 45 3.77 -10.83 1.63
CA ALA A 45 3.15 -12.12 1.91
C ALA A 45 1.71 -12.14 1.39
N ALA A 46 1.31 -13.20 0.69
CA ALA A 46 -0.03 -13.33 0.13
C ALA A 46 -0.94 -14.22 1.01
N ASP A 47 -0.36 -15.03 1.87
CA ASP A 47 -0.99 -16.04 2.72
C ASP A 47 -1.37 -15.54 4.13
N SER A 48 -1.07 -14.29 4.45
CA SER A 48 -1.42 -13.67 5.73
C SER A 48 -2.84 -13.08 5.72
N PRO A 49 -3.60 -13.16 6.80
CA PRO A 49 -4.87 -12.45 6.96
C PRO A 49 -4.76 -10.94 6.81
N TYR A 50 -3.56 -10.41 7.01
CA TYR A 50 -3.22 -8.98 6.87
C TYR A 50 -2.67 -8.60 5.49
N SER A 51 -2.62 -9.55 4.56
CA SER A 51 -2.13 -9.31 3.22
C SER A 51 -3.00 -8.29 2.49
N GLY A 52 -2.35 -7.35 1.81
CA GLY A 52 -3.04 -6.37 0.97
C GLY A 52 -3.79 -7.05 -0.18
N VAL A 53 -4.84 -6.39 -0.66
CA VAL A 53 -5.73 -6.92 -1.71
C VAL A 53 -5.00 -7.30 -2.99
N ILE A 54 -3.95 -6.55 -3.38
CA ILE A 54 -3.14 -6.85 -4.57
C ILE A 54 -2.45 -8.21 -4.43
N ALA A 55 -1.82 -8.48 -3.28
CA ALA A 55 -1.17 -9.77 -3.01
C ALA A 55 -2.17 -10.92 -3.03
N GLN A 56 -3.33 -10.75 -2.35
CA GLN A 56 -4.37 -11.76 -2.29
C GLN A 56 -4.97 -12.06 -3.67
N PHE A 57 -5.28 -11.02 -4.47
CA PHE A 57 -5.85 -11.22 -5.81
C PHE A 57 -4.85 -11.90 -6.73
N THR A 58 -3.60 -11.42 -6.72
CA THR A 58 -2.53 -12.02 -7.54
C THR A 58 -2.35 -13.50 -7.20
N PHE A 59 -2.21 -13.83 -5.91
CA PHE A 59 -2.00 -15.22 -5.50
C PHE A 59 -3.18 -16.13 -5.89
N LYS A 60 -4.43 -15.72 -5.59
CA LYS A 60 -5.62 -16.50 -5.94
C LYS A 60 -5.72 -16.75 -7.43
N MET A 61 -5.56 -15.73 -8.26
CA MET A 61 -5.59 -15.89 -9.71
C MET A 61 -4.48 -16.81 -10.22
N MET A 62 -3.27 -16.74 -9.65
CA MET A 62 -2.16 -17.63 -10.01
C MET A 62 -2.42 -19.09 -9.71
N VAL A 63 -3.21 -19.41 -8.68
CA VAL A 63 -3.60 -20.79 -8.35
C VAL A 63 -4.93 -21.21 -9.00
N GLY A 64 -5.48 -20.38 -9.90
CA GLY A 64 -6.73 -20.66 -10.62
C GLY A 64 -8.00 -20.36 -9.83
N GLU A 65 -7.89 -19.77 -8.64
CA GLU A 65 -9.04 -19.38 -7.82
C GLU A 65 -9.54 -17.99 -8.19
N THR A 66 -10.87 -17.84 -8.23
CA THR A 66 -11.50 -16.53 -8.47
C THR A 66 -11.55 -15.71 -7.17
N PRO A 67 -10.87 -14.56 -7.10
CA PRO A 67 -10.96 -13.68 -5.93
C PRO A 67 -12.36 -13.15 -5.70
N THR A 68 -12.69 -12.88 -4.42
CA THR A 68 -13.94 -12.23 -4.02
C THR A 68 -13.68 -10.77 -3.67
N ILE A 69 -14.44 -9.87 -4.28
CA ILE A 69 -14.53 -8.46 -3.92
C ILE A 69 -15.70 -8.29 -2.95
N PHE A 70 -15.44 -7.69 -1.78
CA PHE A 70 -16.48 -7.39 -0.82
C PHE A 70 -17.12 -6.03 -1.14
N GLY A 71 -18.47 -6.01 -1.25
CA GLY A 71 -19.24 -4.86 -1.71
C GLY A 71 -19.33 -4.78 -3.24
N ASP A 72 -19.51 -3.57 -3.76
CA ASP A 72 -19.72 -3.26 -5.17
C ASP A 72 -18.41 -3.13 -6.00
N GLY A 73 -17.27 -3.26 -5.33
CA GLY A 73 -15.95 -3.06 -5.95
C GLY A 73 -15.57 -1.60 -6.22
N LEU A 74 -16.41 -0.64 -5.83
CA LEU A 74 -16.13 0.80 -5.98
C LEU A 74 -15.33 1.38 -4.81
N THR A 75 -15.08 0.58 -3.77
CA THR A 75 -14.14 0.94 -2.71
C THR A 75 -12.79 1.26 -3.32
N SER A 76 -12.22 2.44 -3.03
CA SER A 76 -10.98 2.90 -3.63
C SER A 76 -9.89 3.18 -2.61
N ARG A 77 -8.64 2.95 -3.01
CA ARG A 77 -7.43 3.17 -2.19
C ARG A 77 -6.35 3.85 -3.02
N ASP A 78 -5.55 4.65 -2.35
CA ASP A 78 -4.27 5.13 -2.88
C ASP A 78 -3.24 3.99 -2.70
N PHE A 79 -3.02 3.25 -3.78
CA PHE A 79 -2.02 2.18 -3.81
C PHE A 79 -0.66 2.73 -4.14
N ASN A 80 0.26 2.60 -3.19
CA ASN A 80 1.59 3.18 -3.26
C ASN A 80 2.66 2.09 -3.41
N PHE A 81 3.36 2.07 -4.53
CA PHE A 81 4.40 1.08 -4.78
C PHE A 81 5.58 1.26 -3.83
N ILE A 82 6.19 0.15 -3.40
CA ILE A 82 7.23 0.13 -2.36
C ILE A 82 8.40 1.07 -2.65
N ASP A 83 8.82 1.26 -3.90
CA ASP A 83 9.92 2.16 -4.25
C ASP A 83 9.63 3.60 -3.85
N ASN A 84 8.37 4.03 -3.90
CA ASN A 84 7.95 5.36 -3.45
C ASN A 84 8.10 5.50 -1.94
N ALA A 85 7.74 4.45 -1.17
CA ALA A 85 7.91 4.45 0.28
C ALA A 85 9.39 4.48 0.66
N VAL A 86 10.24 3.69 -0.02
CA VAL A 86 11.70 3.72 0.16
C VAL A 86 12.25 5.12 -0.13
N SER A 87 11.84 5.72 -1.25
CA SER A 87 12.25 7.09 -1.59
C SER A 87 11.84 8.11 -0.52
N ALA A 88 10.62 7.99 0.03
CA ALA A 88 10.15 8.88 1.09
C ALA A 88 10.97 8.74 2.39
N ASN A 89 11.37 7.51 2.76
CA ASN A 89 12.25 7.29 3.91
C ASN A 89 13.61 7.96 3.70
N LEU A 90 14.23 7.77 2.54
CA LEU A 90 15.52 8.38 2.25
C LEU A 90 15.44 9.92 2.26
N LEU A 91 14.39 10.49 1.68
CA LEU A 91 14.17 11.94 1.72
C LEU A 91 13.99 12.45 3.15
N ALA A 92 13.21 11.74 3.98
CA ALA A 92 13.00 12.10 5.37
C ALA A 92 14.29 12.02 6.20
N CYS A 93 15.15 11.02 5.96
CA CYS A 93 16.46 10.88 6.63
C CYS A 93 17.47 11.96 6.19
N LEU A 94 17.35 12.48 4.98
CA LEU A 94 18.27 13.49 4.43
C LEU A 94 17.75 14.92 4.58
N ALA A 95 16.48 15.09 4.98
CA ALA A 95 15.90 16.41 5.16
C ALA A 95 16.55 17.15 6.33
N PRO A 96 16.71 18.48 6.25
CA PRO A 96 17.13 19.28 7.39
C PRO A 96 16.21 19.08 8.61
N SER A 97 16.78 19.10 9.81
CA SER A 97 16.05 18.87 11.06
C SER A 97 14.84 19.82 11.21
N GLU A 98 15.00 21.07 10.86
CA GLU A 98 13.94 22.08 10.90
C GLU A 98 12.78 21.82 9.94
N VAL A 99 13.00 21.00 8.91
CA VAL A 99 11.98 20.60 7.93
C VAL A 99 11.25 19.34 8.37
N ALA A 100 11.96 18.35 8.89
CA ALA A 100 11.43 17.01 9.11
C ALA A 100 11.04 16.73 10.56
N THR A 101 11.76 17.29 11.54
CA THR A 101 11.62 16.89 12.95
C THR A 101 10.28 17.28 13.56
N GLY A 102 9.66 16.34 14.25
CA GLY A 102 8.35 16.50 14.88
C GLY A 102 7.18 16.61 13.88
N ARG A 103 7.45 16.37 12.60
CA ARG A 103 6.47 16.51 11.52
C ARG A 103 5.86 15.18 11.11
N VAL A 104 4.71 15.27 10.45
CA VAL A 104 3.97 14.13 9.92
C VAL A 104 3.70 14.38 8.44
N PHE A 105 4.05 13.39 7.61
CA PHE A 105 3.88 13.44 6.15
C PHE A 105 3.06 12.26 5.65
N ASN A 106 2.02 12.54 4.85
CA ASN A 106 1.33 11.47 4.13
C ASN A 106 2.17 11.03 2.93
N ILE A 107 2.36 9.73 2.79
CA ILE A 107 3.14 9.11 1.72
C ILE A 107 2.23 8.18 0.91
N GLY A 108 1.82 8.67 -0.23
CA GLY A 108 0.95 8.01 -1.20
C GLY A 108 1.29 8.49 -2.61
N THR A 109 0.38 8.28 -3.55
CA THR A 109 0.54 8.72 -4.93
C THR A 109 -0.30 9.96 -5.27
N GLY A 110 -1.30 10.27 -4.45
CA GLY A 110 -2.33 11.27 -4.74
C GLY A 110 -3.32 10.81 -5.81
N LYS A 111 -3.35 9.50 -6.13
CA LYS A 111 -4.30 8.87 -7.04
C LYS A 111 -4.89 7.63 -6.40
N SER A 112 -6.20 7.42 -6.58
CA SER A 112 -6.88 6.24 -6.07
C SER A 112 -7.31 5.32 -7.20
N HIS A 113 -7.36 4.02 -6.91
CA HIS A 113 -7.90 2.99 -7.79
C HIS A 113 -8.96 2.18 -7.03
N THR A 114 -10.03 1.83 -7.73
CA THR A 114 -11.10 0.97 -7.21
C THR A 114 -10.65 -0.48 -7.16
N LEU A 115 -11.31 -1.31 -6.35
CA LEU A 115 -11.03 -2.74 -6.31
C LEU A 115 -11.35 -3.43 -7.65
N ASN A 116 -12.36 -2.92 -8.39
CA ASN A 116 -12.66 -3.42 -9.73
C ASN A 116 -11.51 -3.13 -10.71
N GLU A 117 -10.92 -1.92 -10.67
CA GLU A 117 -9.77 -1.56 -11.50
C GLU A 117 -8.53 -2.40 -11.14
N VAL A 118 -8.28 -2.61 -9.84
CA VAL A 118 -7.18 -3.47 -9.36
C VAL A 118 -7.37 -4.90 -9.86
N TYR A 119 -8.58 -5.46 -9.72
CA TYR A 119 -8.90 -6.80 -10.20
C TYR A 119 -8.65 -6.92 -11.70
N ALA A 120 -9.22 -6.02 -12.49
CA ALA A 120 -9.09 -6.02 -13.95
C ALA A 120 -7.62 -5.94 -14.40
N ALA A 121 -6.83 -5.07 -13.77
CA ALA A 121 -5.41 -4.90 -14.10
C ALA A 121 -4.56 -6.14 -13.77
N ILE A 122 -4.87 -6.87 -12.70
CA ILE A 122 -4.18 -8.12 -12.37
C ILE A 122 -4.63 -9.24 -13.31
N ALA A 123 -5.94 -9.37 -13.55
CA ALA A 123 -6.50 -10.37 -14.44
C ALA A 123 -5.93 -10.26 -15.87
N GLU A 124 -5.81 -9.04 -16.38
CA GLU A 124 -5.19 -8.77 -17.68
C GLU A 124 -3.74 -9.26 -17.73
N GLN A 125 -2.93 -8.93 -16.72
CA GLN A 125 -1.51 -9.32 -16.68
C GLN A 125 -1.29 -10.83 -16.55
N LEU A 126 -2.21 -11.53 -15.89
CA LEU A 126 -2.15 -12.99 -15.69
C LEU A 126 -2.89 -13.78 -16.77
N GLY A 127 -3.61 -13.11 -17.68
CA GLY A 127 -4.51 -13.79 -18.63
C GLY A 127 -5.65 -14.54 -17.93
N PHE A 128 -6.10 -14.05 -16.75
CA PHE A 128 -7.12 -14.72 -15.94
C PHE A 128 -8.52 -14.43 -16.48
N PRO A 129 -9.30 -15.47 -16.91
CA PRO A 129 -10.52 -15.25 -17.70
C PRO A 129 -11.77 -14.94 -16.88
N ASN A 130 -11.76 -15.27 -15.57
CA ASN A 130 -12.97 -15.18 -14.76
C ASN A 130 -13.25 -13.74 -14.30
N LYS A 131 -14.54 -13.42 -14.14
CA LYS A 131 -14.96 -12.19 -13.45
C LYS A 131 -14.86 -12.40 -11.93
N PRO A 132 -14.73 -11.31 -11.13
CA PRO A 132 -14.66 -11.44 -9.68
C PRO A 132 -15.99 -11.98 -9.08
N ASN A 133 -15.88 -12.72 -7.99
CA ASN A 133 -17.03 -12.95 -7.13
C ASN A 133 -17.30 -11.69 -6.30
N TYR A 134 -18.56 -11.40 -6.02
CA TYR A 134 -18.93 -10.31 -5.13
C TYR A 134 -19.55 -10.87 -3.84
N GLY A 135 -19.03 -10.40 -2.70
CA GLY A 135 -19.54 -10.72 -1.37
C GLY A 135 -20.21 -9.52 -0.69
N PRO A 136 -20.84 -9.70 0.46
CA PRO A 136 -21.43 -8.60 1.21
C PRO A 136 -20.35 -7.56 1.59
N PRO A 137 -20.69 -6.27 1.71
CA PRO A 137 -19.77 -5.25 2.16
C PRO A 137 -19.26 -5.55 3.58
N ARG A 138 -18.01 -5.18 3.86
CA ARG A 138 -17.44 -5.32 5.21
C ARG A 138 -17.86 -4.12 6.07
N GLU A 139 -18.35 -4.38 7.27
CA GLU A 139 -18.64 -3.33 8.23
C GLU A 139 -17.37 -2.58 8.62
N GLY A 140 -17.47 -1.25 8.72
CA GLY A 140 -16.34 -0.38 9.11
C GLY A 140 -15.29 -0.18 8.02
N ASP A 141 -15.46 -0.71 6.81
CA ASP A 141 -14.51 -0.46 5.74
C ASP A 141 -14.67 0.98 5.20
N ILE A 142 -13.54 1.67 5.07
CA ILE A 142 -13.49 3.04 4.52
C ILE A 142 -13.74 2.95 3.02
N LYS A 143 -14.81 3.59 2.51
CA LYS A 143 -15.16 3.50 1.09
C LYS A 143 -14.09 4.12 0.19
N HIS A 144 -13.57 5.28 0.53
CA HIS A 144 -12.55 5.99 -0.28
C HIS A 144 -11.39 6.47 0.59
N SER A 145 -10.17 6.18 0.16
CA SER A 145 -8.94 6.63 0.81
C SER A 145 -7.97 7.16 -0.22
N LEU A 146 -7.63 8.44 -0.10
CA LEU A 146 -6.74 9.17 -1.00
C LEU A 146 -5.78 10.04 -0.18
N ALA A 147 -4.49 9.96 -0.47
CA ALA A 147 -3.49 10.78 0.18
C ALA A 147 -3.49 12.22 -0.37
N ASN A 148 -3.58 13.22 0.51
CA ASN A 148 -3.03 14.51 0.17
C ASN A 148 -1.53 14.49 0.48
N ILE A 149 -0.70 14.55 -0.56
CA ILE A 149 0.76 14.49 -0.49
C ILE A 149 1.43 15.86 -0.65
N ASP A 150 0.68 16.94 -0.70
CA ASP A 150 1.22 18.27 -0.98
C ASP A 150 2.30 18.68 0.02
N ARG A 151 2.08 18.37 1.30
CA ARG A 151 3.08 18.65 2.32
C ARG A 151 4.38 17.88 2.08
N ALA A 152 4.31 16.59 1.81
CA ALA A 152 5.49 15.78 1.52
C ALA A 152 6.20 16.27 0.25
N ARG A 153 5.44 16.69 -0.74
CA ARG A 153 5.99 17.27 -1.98
C ARG A 153 6.71 18.57 -1.74
N ASN A 154 6.09 19.49 -1.02
CA ASN A 154 6.61 20.85 -0.85
C ASN A 154 7.75 20.94 0.17
N GLU A 155 7.69 20.15 1.25
CA GLU A 155 8.65 20.23 2.36
C GLU A 155 9.78 19.17 2.21
N LEU A 156 9.48 17.92 1.79
CA LEU A 156 10.49 16.87 1.62
C LEU A 156 10.97 16.68 0.17
N GLY A 157 10.37 17.37 -0.81
CA GLY A 157 10.64 17.12 -2.22
C GLY A 157 10.16 15.75 -2.70
N TYR A 158 9.22 15.11 -1.97
CA TYR A 158 8.69 13.79 -2.31
C TYR A 158 7.88 13.85 -3.60
N GLN A 159 8.22 12.98 -4.54
CA GLN A 159 7.44 12.75 -5.76
C GLN A 159 7.33 11.23 -5.99
N PRO A 160 6.11 10.69 -6.17
CA PRO A 160 5.94 9.30 -6.55
C PRO A 160 6.64 9.01 -7.88
N ARG A 161 7.64 8.13 -7.87
CA ARG A 161 8.43 7.77 -9.06
C ARG A 161 7.81 6.63 -9.85
N ALA A 162 7.18 5.69 -9.14
CA ALA A 162 6.49 4.56 -9.75
C ALA A 162 4.98 4.74 -9.63
N HIS A 163 4.28 4.67 -10.77
CA HIS A 163 2.83 4.70 -10.85
C HIS A 163 2.22 3.31 -10.65
N PHE A 164 0.91 3.25 -10.36
CA PHE A 164 0.19 2.03 -10.03
C PHE A 164 0.44 0.88 -11.01
N HIS A 165 0.20 1.08 -12.30
CA HIS A 165 0.34 0.02 -13.31
C HIS A 165 1.78 -0.49 -13.46
N GLU A 166 2.77 0.39 -13.37
CA GLU A 166 4.19 0.00 -13.39
C GLU A 166 4.54 -0.85 -12.17
N GLY A 167 4.17 -0.37 -10.97
CA GLY A 167 4.40 -1.11 -9.73
C GLY A 167 3.68 -2.45 -9.71
N LEU A 168 2.44 -2.49 -10.24
CA LEU A 168 1.66 -3.72 -10.34
C LEU A 168 2.35 -4.74 -11.24
N ARG A 169 2.85 -4.33 -12.41
CA ARG A 169 3.59 -5.21 -13.32
C ARG A 169 4.82 -5.81 -12.65
N LYS A 170 5.63 -5.02 -11.94
CA LYS A 170 6.79 -5.51 -11.19
C LYS A 170 6.39 -6.49 -10.10
N THR A 171 5.28 -6.23 -9.42
CA THR A 171 4.75 -7.07 -8.34
C THR A 171 4.27 -8.42 -8.87
N VAL A 172 3.45 -8.43 -9.91
CA VAL A 172 2.92 -9.65 -10.54
C VAL A 172 4.07 -10.50 -11.13
N ALA A 173 5.01 -9.86 -11.82
CA ALA A 173 6.19 -10.56 -12.37
C ALA A 173 6.98 -11.27 -11.26
N TRP A 174 7.21 -10.62 -10.12
CA TRP A 174 7.89 -11.23 -8.99
C TRP A 174 7.14 -12.46 -8.43
N TYR A 175 5.81 -12.40 -8.30
CA TYR A 175 5.03 -13.54 -7.84
C TYR A 175 5.10 -14.73 -8.83
N LEU A 176 5.09 -14.46 -10.12
CA LEU A 176 5.25 -15.50 -11.14
C LEU A 176 6.63 -16.16 -11.07
N GLU A 177 7.70 -15.38 -10.91
CA GLU A 177 9.05 -15.90 -10.75
C GLU A 177 9.18 -16.77 -9.48
N GLU A 178 8.61 -16.33 -8.36
CA GLU A 178 8.64 -17.10 -7.10
C GLU A 178 7.83 -18.41 -7.18
N LYS A 179 6.72 -18.41 -7.92
CA LYS A 179 5.97 -19.65 -8.18
C LYS A 179 6.80 -20.63 -8.97
N LEU A 180 7.45 -20.18 -10.07
CA LEU A 180 8.30 -21.03 -10.89
C LEU A 180 9.49 -21.64 -10.12
N LYS A 181 10.07 -20.90 -9.16
CA LYS A 181 11.13 -21.42 -8.30
C LYS A 181 10.67 -22.50 -7.32
N LYS A 182 9.39 -22.47 -6.92
CA LYS A 182 8.81 -23.44 -5.95
C LYS A 182 8.22 -24.67 -6.62
N GLU A 183 7.90 -24.62 -7.91
CA GLU A 183 7.48 -25.79 -8.67
C GLU A 183 8.75 -26.57 -9.06
N PRO A 184 8.95 -27.83 -8.60
CA PRO A 184 10.08 -28.61 -9.03
C PRO A 184 9.99 -28.77 -10.56
N VAL A 185 11.11 -28.54 -11.25
CA VAL A 185 11.25 -28.86 -12.68
C VAL A 185 10.97 -30.35 -12.81
N GLY A 186 9.72 -30.66 -13.11
CA GLY A 186 9.34 -32.04 -13.41
C GLY A 186 10.14 -32.47 -14.63
N LEU A 187 11.13 -33.33 -14.43
CA LEU A 187 11.74 -34.10 -15.47
C LEU A 187 10.59 -34.85 -16.18
N LYS A 188 10.16 -34.32 -17.32
CA LYS A 188 9.37 -35.10 -18.26
C LYS A 188 10.29 -36.20 -18.78
N GLY A 189 10.15 -37.38 -18.21
CA GLY A 189 10.66 -38.61 -18.80
C GLY A 189 9.86 -38.99 -20.04
#